data_68fe85186f7d3ac6e24e3645a9903b3f
#
_entry.id   68fe85186f7d3ac6e24e3645a9903b3f
#
_cell.length_a   1.000
_cell.length_b   1.000
_cell.length_c   1.000
_cell.angle_alpha   90.00
_cell.angle_beta   90.00
_cell.angle_gamma   90.00
#
_symmetry.space_group_name_H-M   'P 1'
#
loop_
_entity.id
_entity.type
_entity.pdbx_description
1 polymer ?
#
loop_
_entity_poly.entity_id
_entity_poly.type
_entity_poly.pdbx_seq_one_letter_code
_entity_poly.pdbx_strand_id
1 'polypeptide(L)'
;KDPTDVERVMLGIRRMGSFKPWGTAVSAIEMALWDIAGKAAGVPSYKLLGGKIRDKVQVYNGNVRFKREGNEPEHFAADMQVMKDHPYNFSIIKQPVSFHGGMHRYMDDFHFGTAVQNRRYPNRGTITPKGFKYLLACIEAMQDVLGDDVGLALDCGPGMTVPDALKLAKELEG
;
A
#
# COMPACT_ATOMS: atom_id res chain seq x y z
N LYS A 1 -30.22 -20.01 6.04
CA LYS A 1 -29.38 -20.36 4.87
C LYS A 1 -28.21 -21.17 5.38
N ASP A 2 -27.82 -22.20 4.66
CA ASP A 2 -26.66 -23.00 4.99
C ASP A 2 -25.38 -22.17 4.79
N PRO A 3 -24.53 -22.00 5.82
CA PRO A 3 -23.30 -21.21 5.71
C PRO A 3 -22.24 -21.87 4.80
N THR A 4 -22.40 -23.15 4.50
CA THR A 4 -21.49 -23.84 3.56
C THR A 4 -21.81 -23.51 2.09
N ASP A 5 -23.00 -22.97 1.80
CA ASP A 5 -23.39 -22.42 0.49
C ASP A 5 -22.79 -21.02 0.29
N VAL A 6 -21.46 -20.88 0.31
CA VAL A 6 -20.74 -19.60 0.35
C VAL A 6 -21.23 -18.64 -0.73
N GLU A 7 -21.24 -19.05 -2.00
CA GLU A 7 -21.67 -18.19 -3.11
C GLU A 7 -23.13 -17.74 -2.98
N ARG A 8 -24.01 -18.61 -2.54
CA ARG A 8 -25.42 -18.28 -2.34
C ARG A 8 -25.61 -17.23 -1.25
N VAL A 9 -24.88 -17.34 -0.16
CA VAL A 9 -24.90 -16.35 0.92
C VAL A 9 -24.33 -15.03 0.44
N MET A 10 -23.17 -15.06 -0.25
CA MET A 10 -22.48 -13.86 -0.75
C MET A 10 -23.27 -13.13 -1.83
N LEU A 11 -23.95 -13.84 -2.73
CA LEU A 11 -24.87 -13.21 -3.68
C LEU A 11 -25.98 -12.42 -2.99
N GLY A 12 -26.52 -12.93 -1.87
CA GLY A 12 -27.51 -12.21 -1.08
C GLY A 12 -26.94 -10.92 -0.48
N ILE A 13 -25.74 -10.96 0.07
CA ILE A 13 -25.06 -9.82 0.68
C ILE A 13 -24.71 -8.76 -0.38
N ARG A 14 -24.13 -9.18 -1.51
CA ARG A 14 -23.77 -8.29 -2.63
C ARG A 14 -25.00 -7.59 -3.25
N ARG A 15 -26.16 -8.26 -3.27
CA ARG A 15 -27.41 -7.69 -3.79
C ARG A 15 -28.06 -6.65 -2.89
N MET A 16 -27.72 -6.59 -1.62
CA MET A 16 -28.31 -5.64 -0.67
C MET A 16 -27.85 -4.18 -0.87
N GLY A 17 -27.41 -3.84 -2.08
CA GLY A 17 -27.22 -2.46 -2.51
C GLY A 17 -25.92 -1.82 -2.03
N SER A 18 -24.94 -2.60 -1.70
CA SER A 18 -23.63 -2.09 -1.35
C SER A 18 -22.97 -1.41 -2.54
N PHE A 19 -22.74 -0.12 -2.45
CA PHE A 19 -21.90 0.65 -3.39
C PHE A 19 -20.49 0.08 -3.50
N LYS A 20 -20.05 -0.68 -2.50
CA LYS A 20 -18.78 -1.41 -2.49
C LYS A 20 -19.03 -2.87 -2.19
N PRO A 21 -19.40 -3.69 -3.19
CA PRO A 21 -19.71 -5.12 -2.99
C PRO A 21 -18.52 -5.93 -2.46
N TRP A 22 -17.33 -5.33 -2.43
CA TRP A 22 -16.07 -5.89 -1.97
C TRP A 22 -15.49 -5.12 -0.78
N GLY A 23 -16.34 -4.50 0.02
CA GLY A 23 -15.91 -3.77 1.22
C GLY A 23 -15.37 -4.71 2.30
N THR A 24 -14.61 -4.17 3.23
CA THR A 24 -13.92 -4.91 4.31
C THR A 24 -14.87 -5.85 5.08
N ALA A 25 -16.07 -5.39 5.43
CA ALA A 25 -17.05 -6.21 6.14
C ALA A 25 -17.56 -7.38 5.29
N VAL A 26 -17.80 -7.15 3.99
CA VAL A 26 -18.23 -8.19 3.04
C VAL A 26 -17.14 -9.25 2.90
N SER A 27 -15.90 -8.84 2.73
CA SER A 27 -14.75 -9.75 2.63
C SER A 27 -14.53 -10.56 3.92
N ALA A 28 -14.70 -9.94 5.08
CA ALA A 28 -14.58 -10.64 6.36
C ALA A 28 -15.64 -11.75 6.51
N ILE A 29 -16.88 -11.49 6.10
CA ILE A 29 -17.95 -12.49 6.11
C ILE A 29 -17.61 -13.63 5.12
N GLU A 30 -17.15 -13.31 3.92
CA GLU A 30 -16.77 -14.32 2.92
C GLU A 30 -15.65 -15.22 3.43
N MET A 31 -14.61 -14.65 4.04
CA MET A 31 -13.52 -15.42 4.66
C MET A 31 -14.04 -16.38 5.74
N ALA A 32 -14.96 -15.91 6.60
CA ALA A 32 -15.56 -16.75 7.63
C ALA A 32 -16.42 -17.89 7.03
N LEU A 33 -17.13 -17.63 5.96
CA LEU A 33 -17.92 -18.69 5.26
C LEU A 33 -17.02 -19.76 4.64
N TRP A 34 -15.92 -19.36 4.01
CA TRP A 34 -14.93 -20.31 3.47
C TRP A 34 -14.26 -21.13 4.57
N ASP A 35 -14.00 -20.54 5.75
CA ASP A 35 -13.47 -21.26 6.90
C ASP A 35 -14.49 -22.31 7.42
N ILE A 36 -15.77 -21.94 7.51
CA ILE A 36 -16.85 -22.86 7.89
C ILE A 36 -16.97 -24.01 6.88
N ALA A 37 -16.98 -23.71 5.58
CA ALA A 37 -17.08 -24.71 4.53
C ALA A 37 -15.88 -25.68 4.56
N GLY A 38 -14.66 -25.16 4.75
CA GLY A 38 -13.45 -25.97 4.89
C GLY A 38 -13.52 -26.91 6.10
N LYS A 39 -13.94 -26.39 7.26
CA LYS A 39 -14.13 -27.18 8.48
C LYS A 39 -15.19 -28.26 8.31
N ALA A 40 -16.33 -27.93 7.68
CA ALA A 40 -17.39 -28.89 7.40
C ALA A 40 -16.94 -30.01 6.45
N ALA A 41 -16.08 -29.68 5.48
CA ALA A 41 -15.51 -30.66 4.54
C ALA A 41 -14.26 -31.39 5.09
N GLY A 42 -13.76 -31.01 6.26
CA GLY A 42 -12.54 -31.59 6.84
C GLY A 42 -11.26 -31.25 6.09
N VAL A 43 -11.24 -30.15 5.32
CA VAL A 43 -10.10 -29.70 4.52
C VAL A 43 -9.80 -28.22 4.76
N PRO A 44 -8.55 -27.75 4.60
CA PRO A 44 -8.26 -26.33 4.68
C PRO A 44 -8.90 -25.57 3.51
N SER A 45 -9.33 -24.33 3.75
CA SER A 45 -10.05 -23.48 2.79
C SER A 45 -9.37 -23.38 1.43
N TYR A 46 -8.04 -23.33 1.38
CA TYR A 46 -7.30 -23.25 0.12
C TYR A 46 -7.55 -24.48 -0.81
N LYS A 47 -7.90 -25.65 -0.25
CA LYS A 47 -8.28 -26.82 -1.06
C LYS A 47 -9.58 -26.61 -1.79
N LEU A 48 -10.55 -25.92 -1.16
CA LEU A 48 -11.82 -25.57 -1.79
C LEU A 48 -11.65 -24.46 -2.85
N LEU A 49 -10.60 -23.66 -2.75
CA LEU A 49 -10.28 -22.55 -3.65
C LEU A 49 -9.36 -22.95 -4.83
N GLY A 50 -9.20 -24.24 -5.09
CA GLY A 50 -8.41 -24.71 -6.24
C GLY A 50 -7.06 -25.33 -5.88
N GLY A 51 -6.72 -25.41 -4.58
CA GLY A 51 -5.54 -26.09 -4.10
C GLY A 51 -4.31 -25.17 -3.93
N LYS A 52 -3.20 -25.79 -3.63
CA LYS A 52 -1.96 -25.10 -3.29
C LYS A 52 -1.13 -24.85 -4.54
N ILE A 53 -0.77 -23.59 -4.76
CA ILE A 53 0.06 -23.17 -5.90
C ILE A 53 1.54 -23.04 -5.48
N ARG A 54 1.78 -22.61 -4.24
CA ARG A 54 3.15 -22.37 -3.72
C ARG A 54 3.22 -22.65 -2.23
N ASP A 55 4.41 -22.95 -1.73
CA ASP A 55 4.67 -23.21 -0.32
C ASP A 55 5.03 -21.96 0.48
N LYS A 56 5.57 -20.95 -0.19
CA LYS A 56 6.02 -19.69 0.41
C LYS A 56 5.52 -18.51 -0.41
N VAL A 57 5.24 -17.41 0.27
CA VAL A 57 4.89 -16.11 -0.33
C VAL A 57 5.95 -15.11 0.10
N GLN A 58 6.54 -14.42 -0.88
CA GLN A 58 7.44 -13.31 -0.59
C GLN A 58 6.64 -12.19 0.06
N VAL A 59 7.17 -11.65 1.14
CA VAL A 59 6.60 -10.53 1.88
C VAL A 59 7.55 -9.34 1.85
N TYR A 60 7.00 -8.15 2.06
CA TYR A 60 7.76 -6.92 2.22
C TYR A 60 7.47 -6.29 3.58
N ASN A 61 8.43 -5.49 4.08
CA ASN A 61 8.20 -4.66 5.25
C ASN A 61 7.53 -3.33 4.79
N GLY A 62 6.26 -3.17 5.09
CA GLY A 62 5.47 -2.01 4.62
C GLY A 62 5.02 -1.07 5.73
N ASN A 63 5.33 -1.36 6.99
CA ASN A 63 4.76 -0.56 8.06
C ASN A 63 5.41 -0.84 9.42
N VAL A 64 6.69 -0.63 9.54
CA VAL A 64 7.29 -0.48 10.87
C VAL A 64 6.79 0.83 11.46
N ARG A 65 5.99 0.74 12.51
CA ARG A 65 5.43 1.90 13.18
C ARG A 65 6.44 2.45 14.18
N PHE A 66 7.16 3.46 13.79
CA PHE A 66 7.94 4.31 14.68
C PHE A 66 7.62 5.78 14.38
N LYS A 67 7.88 6.62 15.33
CA LYS A 67 7.65 8.06 15.17
C LYS A 67 8.84 8.63 14.42
N ARG A 68 8.61 9.12 13.19
CA ARG A 68 9.61 9.87 12.45
C ARG A 68 9.92 11.17 13.19
N GLU A 69 11.19 11.52 13.28
CA GLU A 69 11.63 12.72 14.00
C GLU A 69 11.45 14.01 13.18
N GLY A 70 11.43 13.90 11.85
CA GLY A 70 11.25 15.03 10.95
C GLY A 70 10.76 14.60 9.57
N ASN A 71 10.88 15.50 8.59
CA ASN A 71 10.34 15.28 7.24
C ASN A 71 11.35 15.58 6.14
N GLU A 72 12.58 15.88 6.51
CA GLU A 72 13.66 16.06 5.55
C GLU A 72 14.14 14.70 5.01
N PRO A 73 14.85 14.66 3.87
CA PRO A 73 15.33 13.42 3.27
C PRO A 73 16.05 12.49 4.22
N GLU A 74 16.89 13.03 5.13
CA GLU A 74 17.63 12.26 6.13
C GLU A 74 16.72 11.51 7.11
N HIS A 75 15.53 12.02 7.39
CA HIS A 75 14.58 11.34 8.27
C HIS A 75 13.92 10.14 7.55
N PHE A 76 13.74 10.24 6.22
CA PHE A 76 13.30 9.09 5.42
C PHE A 76 14.41 8.03 5.33
N ALA A 77 15.66 8.45 5.19
CA ALA A 77 16.82 7.56 5.26
C ALA A 77 16.92 6.83 6.60
N ALA A 78 16.74 7.55 7.71
CA ALA A 78 16.74 6.96 9.06
C ALA A 78 15.61 5.93 9.22
N ASP A 79 14.42 6.21 8.69
CA ASP A 79 13.31 5.25 8.65
C ASP A 79 13.71 3.96 7.90
N MET A 80 14.40 4.10 6.75
CA MET A 80 14.86 2.93 5.97
C MET A 80 15.90 2.12 6.73
N GLN A 81 16.80 2.78 7.46
CA GLN A 81 17.80 2.08 8.27
C GLN A 81 17.12 1.20 9.34
N VAL A 82 16.15 1.74 10.06
CA VAL A 82 15.38 0.98 11.06
C VAL A 82 14.64 -0.21 10.43
N MET A 83 14.08 0.00 9.23
CA MET A 83 13.36 -1.06 8.52
C MET A 83 14.30 -2.13 7.95
N LYS A 84 15.49 -1.74 7.49
CA LYS A 84 16.53 -2.61 6.96
C LYS A 84 17.11 -3.51 8.06
N ASP A 85 17.33 -2.94 9.25
CA ASP A 85 17.89 -3.66 10.41
C ASP A 85 16.87 -4.55 11.13
N HIS A 86 15.65 -4.67 10.58
CA HIS A 86 14.63 -5.52 11.19
C HIS A 86 15.05 -6.99 11.22
N PRO A 87 14.87 -7.72 12.34
CA PRO A 87 15.41 -9.09 12.51
C PRO A 87 14.88 -10.12 11.51
N TYR A 88 13.81 -9.82 10.79
CA TYR A 88 13.28 -10.71 9.74
C TYR A 88 13.95 -10.52 8.36
N ASN A 89 14.91 -9.60 8.21
CA ASN A 89 15.70 -9.40 6.99
C ASN A 89 14.85 -9.35 5.73
N PHE A 90 13.93 -8.38 5.66
CA PHE A 90 13.08 -8.21 4.48
C PHE A 90 13.91 -7.77 3.26
N SER A 91 13.74 -8.47 2.14
CA SER A 91 14.39 -8.13 0.87
C SER A 91 13.70 -6.99 0.12
N ILE A 92 12.52 -6.56 0.57
CA ILE A 92 11.78 -5.44 0.01
C ILE A 92 11.20 -4.61 1.15
N ILE A 93 11.38 -3.30 1.06
CA ILE A 93 10.78 -2.33 1.97
C ILE A 93 9.85 -1.43 1.16
N LYS A 94 8.62 -1.23 1.64
CA LYS A 94 7.65 -0.35 1.00
C LYS A 94 7.51 0.94 1.81
N GLN A 95 7.64 2.09 1.13
CA GLN A 95 7.45 3.41 1.73
C GLN A 95 6.31 4.16 1.03
N PRO A 96 5.31 4.65 1.76
CA PRO A 96 4.35 5.60 1.22
C PRO A 96 5.02 6.92 0.86
N VAL A 97 4.74 7.42 -0.35
CA VAL A 97 5.31 8.68 -0.87
C VAL A 97 4.24 9.61 -1.41
N SER A 98 4.61 10.82 -1.79
CA SER A 98 3.73 11.82 -2.35
C SER A 98 2.52 12.11 -1.43
N PHE A 99 1.33 12.23 -1.98
CA PHE A 99 0.11 12.46 -1.20
C PHE A 99 -0.16 11.33 -0.19
N HIS A 100 0.03 10.08 -0.60
CA HIS A 100 -0.20 8.91 0.26
C HIS A 100 0.74 8.90 1.47
N GLY A 101 1.99 9.28 1.28
CA GLY A 101 2.98 9.46 2.35
C GLY A 101 2.79 10.73 3.18
N GLY A 102 1.83 11.57 2.84
CA GLY A 102 1.56 12.81 3.55
C GLY A 102 2.57 13.92 3.28
N MET A 103 3.43 13.80 2.26
CA MET A 103 4.51 14.76 1.95
C MET A 103 3.99 16.19 1.72
N HIS A 104 2.77 16.35 1.21
CA HIS A 104 2.09 17.64 1.07
C HIS A 104 1.83 18.37 2.38
N ARG A 105 1.96 17.71 3.52
CA ARG A 105 1.82 18.31 4.86
C ARG A 105 3.11 18.86 5.40
N TYR A 106 4.21 18.46 4.79
CA TYR A 106 5.57 18.75 5.25
C TYR A 106 6.25 19.83 4.41
N MET A 107 5.65 20.10 3.24
CA MET A 107 6.16 21.07 2.30
C MET A 107 5.01 21.90 1.74
N ASP A 108 5.05 23.19 2.00
CA ASP A 108 4.18 24.16 1.35
C ASP A 108 4.44 24.12 -0.17
N ASP A 109 3.41 24.31 -0.96
CA ASP A 109 3.49 24.25 -2.42
C ASP A 109 3.93 22.89 -3.02
N PHE A 110 3.70 21.78 -2.31
CA PHE A 110 3.97 20.45 -2.87
C PHE A 110 3.15 20.18 -4.14
N HIS A 111 1.91 20.63 -4.19
CA HIS A 111 1.03 20.57 -5.36
C HIS A 111 0.66 21.97 -5.84
N PHE A 112 0.34 22.12 -7.13
CA PHE A 112 -0.27 23.34 -7.66
C PHE A 112 -1.67 23.55 -7.06
N GLY A 113 -1.97 24.79 -6.68
CA GLY A 113 -3.23 25.17 -6.06
C GLY A 113 -3.27 24.96 -4.55
N THR A 114 -4.37 25.38 -3.93
CA THR A 114 -4.57 25.21 -2.49
C THR A 114 -4.70 23.73 -2.16
N ALA A 115 -3.99 23.28 -1.12
CA ALA A 115 -4.12 21.93 -0.62
C ALA A 115 -5.59 21.63 -0.33
N VAL A 116 -6.20 20.77 -1.13
CA VAL A 116 -7.58 20.35 -0.89
C VAL A 116 -7.57 19.50 0.37
N GLN A 117 -7.99 20.08 1.47
CA GLN A 117 -8.08 19.39 2.76
C GLN A 117 -9.11 18.23 2.77
N ASN A 118 -9.88 18.12 1.69
CA ASN A 118 -10.93 17.11 1.61
C ASN A 118 -10.36 15.76 1.17
N ARG A 119 -10.20 14.85 2.12
CA ARG A 119 -9.74 13.47 1.92
C ARG A 119 -10.62 12.62 0.98
N ARG A 120 -11.80 13.10 0.59
CA ARG A 120 -12.77 12.35 -0.24
C ARG A 120 -12.42 12.33 -1.73
N TYR A 121 -11.57 13.23 -2.20
CA TYR A 121 -11.23 13.32 -3.62
C TYR A 121 -9.83 12.75 -3.87
N PRO A 122 -9.68 11.76 -4.75
CA PRO A 122 -8.39 11.15 -5.04
C PRO A 122 -7.45 12.06 -5.83
N ASN A 123 -7.97 12.96 -6.66
CA ASN A 123 -7.15 13.89 -7.42
C ASN A 123 -6.76 15.09 -6.53
N ARG A 124 -5.47 15.19 -6.24
CA ARG A 124 -4.89 16.22 -5.35
C ARG A 124 -4.15 17.32 -6.09
N GLY A 125 -4.19 17.30 -7.40
CA GLY A 125 -3.46 18.20 -8.26
C GLY A 125 -2.09 17.68 -8.66
N THR A 126 -1.49 18.37 -9.62
CA THR A 126 -0.15 18.06 -10.14
C THR A 126 0.91 18.51 -9.15
N ILE A 127 1.96 17.73 -9.02
CA ILE A 127 3.11 18.06 -8.17
C ILE A 127 3.87 19.23 -8.78
N THR A 128 4.24 20.22 -7.95
CA THR A 128 5.05 21.34 -8.41
C THR A 128 6.50 20.91 -8.70
N PRO A 129 7.28 21.67 -9.48
CA PRO A 129 8.70 21.38 -9.66
C PRO A 129 9.48 21.30 -8.32
N LYS A 130 9.11 22.15 -7.35
CA LYS A 130 9.69 22.15 -6.00
C LYS A 130 9.31 20.89 -5.22
N GLY A 131 8.01 20.51 -5.24
CA GLY A 131 7.52 19.29 -4.61
C GLY A 131 8.13 18.03 -5.21
N PHE A 132 8.35 18.05 -6.53
CA PHE A 132 8.97 16.93 -7.22
C PHE A 132 10.45 16.75 -6.87
N LYS A 133 11.22 17.85 -6.76
CA LYS A 133 12.60 17.80 -6.28
C LYS A 133 12.70 17.25 -4.85
N TYR A 134 11.80 17.69 -3.97
CA TYR A 134 11.76 17.16 -2.62
C TYR A 134 11.42 15.65 -2.60
N LEU A 135 10.44 15.23 -3.40
CA LEU A 135 10.08 13.81 -3.54
C LEU A 135 11.27 12.96 -3.98
N LEU A 136 12.00 13.40 -5.01
CA LEU A 136 13.18 12.72 -5.50
C LEU A 136 14.28 12.65 -4.44
N ALA A 137 14.60 13.76 -3.79
CA ALA A 137 15.61 13.78 -2.73
C ALA A 137 15.30 12.81 -1.59
N CYS A 138 14.02 12.69 -1.20
CA CYS A 138 13.61 11.67 -0.22
C CYS A 138 13.79 10.25 -0.74
N ILE A 139 13.49 9.99 -2.01
CA ILE A 139 13.65 8.65 -2.61
C ILE A 139 15.14 8.30 -2.72
N GLU A 140 15.97 9.20 -3.21
CA GLU A 140 17.42 9.02 -3.30
C GLU A 140 18.03 8.72 -1.92
N ALA A 141 17.69 9.49 -0.90
CA ALA A 141 18.16 9.26 0.46
C ALA A 141 17.73 7.87 1.02
N MET A 142 16.55 7.40 0.66
CA MET A 142 16.10 6.05 1.00
C MET A 142 16.88 4.97 0.26
N GLN A 143 17.13 5.15 -1.04
CA GLN A 143 17.88 4.21 -1.86
C GLN A 143 19.33 4.09 -1.41
N ASP A 144 19.97 5.21 -1.05
CA ASP A 144 21.36 5.23 -0.53
C ASP A 144 21.53 4.34 0.71
N VAL A 145 20.52 4.31 1.60
CA VAL A 145 20.54 3.43 2.77
C VAL A 145 20.30 1.97 2.39
N LEU A 146 19.37 1.72 1.49
CA LEU A 146 19.00 0.35 1.12
C LEU A 146 20.07 -0.33 0.29
N GLY A 147 20.75 0.43 -0.60
CA GLY A 147 21.73 -0.09 -1.53
C GLY A 147 21.11 -1.06 -2.54
N ASP A 148 21.93 -1.92 -3.11
CA ASP A 148 21.50 -2.89 -4.13
C ASP A 148 20.86 -4.16 -3.56
N ASP A 149 20.98 -4.37 -2.23
CA ASP A 149 20.55 -5.61 -1.59
C ASP A 149 19.06 -5.63 -1.22
N VAL A 150 18.46 -4.45 -1.04
CA VAL A 150 17.07 -4.31 -0.57
C VAL A 150 16.26 -3.45 -1.53
N GLY A 151 15.23 -4.04 -2.11
CA GLY A 151 14.34 -3.34 -3.03
C GLY A 151 13.48 -2.29 -2.32
N LEU A 152 13.34 -1.10 -2.93
CA LEU A 152 12.43 -0.05 -2.48
C LEU A 152 11.14 -0.09 -3.31
N ALA A 153 10.02 -0.37 -2.65
CA ALA A 153 8.69 -0.26 -3.24
C ALA A 153 8.04 1.06 -2.85
N LEU A 154 7.67 1.87 -3.83
CA LEU A 154 7.01 3.17 -3.61
C LEU A 154 5.49 3.01 -3.65
N ASP A 155 4.83 3.28 -2.53
CA ASP A 155 3.37 3.30 -2.46
C ASP A 155 2.86 4.72 -2.70
N CYS A 156 2.49 4.99 -3.94
CA CYS A 156 1.95 6.29 -4.34
C CYS A 156 0.47 6.48 -3.96
N GLY A 157 -0.23 5.40 -3.59
CA GLY A 157 -1.65 5.41 -3.22
C GLY A 157 -2.55 6.14 -4.21
N PRO A 158 -3.78 6.46 -3.84
CA PRO A 158 -4.60 7.37 -4.63
C PRO A 158 -4.11 8.81 -4.44
N GLY A 159 -4.00 9.57 -5.53
CA GLY A 159 -3.69 11.00 -5.45
C GLY A 159 -2.51 11.47 -6.30
N MET A 160 -1.73 10.58 -6.86
CA MET A 160 -0.75 10.93 -7.89
C MET A 160 -1.44 10.93 -9.26
N THR A 161 -1.16 11.96 -10.07
CA THR A 161 -1.66 12.00 -11.45
C THR A 161 -0.83 11.08 -12.36
N VAL A 162 -1.42 10.62 -13.46
CA VAL A 162 -0.68 9.80 -14.42
C VAL A 162 0.57 10.51 -14.98
N PRO A 163 0.52 11.81 -15.36
CA PRO A 163 1.72 12.52 -15.78
C PRO A 163 2.82 12.57 -14.72
N ASP A 164 2.48 12.79 -13.45
CA ASP A 164 3.45 12.81 -12.35
C ASP A 164 4.05 11.42 -12.12
N ALA A 165 3.25 10.36 -12.20
CA ALA A 165 3.73 8.99 -12.08
C ALA A 165 4.69 8.61 -13.20
N LEU A 166 4.37 8.98 -14.45
CA LEU A 166 5.25 8.76 -15.60
C LEU A 166 6.56 9.54 -15.49
N LYS A 167 6.48 10.78 -15.01
CA LYS A 167 7.66 11.59 -14.76
C LYS A 167 8.55 10.96 -13.69
N LEU A 168 7.95 10.54 -12.58
CA LEU A 168 8.68 9.86 -11.51
C LEU A 168 9.35 8.58 -12.00
N ALA A 169 8.62 7.75 -12.76
CA ALA A 169 9.16 6.51 -13.31
C ALA A 169 10.41 6.76 -14.19
N LYS A 170 10.36 7.81 -15.04
CA LYS A 170 11.51 8.18 -15.89
C LYS A 170 12.74 8.62 -15.10
N GLU A 171 12.56 9.35 -14.01
CA GLU A 171 13.67 9.79 -13.15
C GLU A 171 14.29 8.63 -12.37
N LEU A 172 13.51 7.57 -12.12
CA LEU A 172 13.96 6.39 -11.37
C LEU A 172 14.48 5.24 -12.27
N GLU A 173 14.35 5.37 -13.60
CA GLU A 173 14.80 4.36 -14.57
C GLU A 173 16.32 4.43 -14.84
N GLY A 174 16.96 5.54 -14.47
CA GLY A 174 18.36 5.83 -14.72
C GLY A 174 19.28 5.28 -13.71
#